data_17f506805f16fe67e831aefdbd2ecdf0
#
_entry.id   17f506805f16fe67e831aefdbd2ecdf0
#
_cell.length_a   1.000
_cell.length_b   1.000
_cell.length_c   1.000
_cell.angle_alpha   90.00
_cell.angle_beta   90.00
_cell.angle_gamma   90.00
#
_symmetry.space_group_name_H-M   'P 1'
#
loop_
_entity.id
_entity.type
_entity.pdbx_description
1 polymer ?
#
loop_
_entity_poly.entity_id
_entity_poly.type
_entity_poly.pdbx_seq_one_letter_code
_entity_poly.pdbx_strand_id
1 'polypeptide(L)'
;MMKLRFKHQKFQADAAKAVVNVFAGQPYLAHSYMMDKGYEGNLITGGTFSNISMFDEEQYTGWGNQKIISGLSDDIILNHIQKIQRTNQIKPSEKLEGKYNLTIEMETGVGKTYTYIKTMYELNRAYGWSKFIVVVPNVAIREGVYKSFEITQDHFKEEYGKKIRFFIYNSSKLEEIDHFASDNAMNVMIINSQAFNSRKKDSKRISMELDEFRSRRPIDIIAKTNPIVIIDEPQSVEGKITKESL
;
A
#
# COMPACT_ATOMS: atom_id res chain seq x y z
N MET A 1 0.03 -27.48 19.12
CA MET A 1 -0.75 -26.41 18.49
C MET A 1 -1.08 -26.84 17.05
N MET A 2 -2.34 -26.86 16.68
CA MET A 2 -2.75 -27.33 15.36
C MET A 2 -2.37 -26.29 14.31
N LYS A 3 -1.50 -26.64 13.35
CA LYS A 3 -1.03 -25.74 12.30
C LYS A 3 -2.01 -25.78 11.13
N LEU A 4 -2.60 -24.64 10.79
CA LEU A 4 -3.46 -24.52 9.63
C LEU A 4 -2.63 -24.68 8.35
N ARG A 5 -3.05 -25.57 7.47
CA ARG A 5 -2.45 -25.77 6.15
C ARG A 5 -3.35 -25.14 5.10
N PHE A 6 -2.83 -24.14 4.38
CA PHE A 6 -3.54 -23.51 3.29
C PHE A 6 -3.28 -24.28 2.00
N LYS A 7 -4.36 -24.51 1.24
CA LYS A 7 -4.25 -25.13 -0.09
C LYS A 7 -3.95 -24.03 -1.11
N HIS A 8 -2.94 -24.23 -1.94
CA HIS A 8 -2.70 -23.33 -3.08
C HIS A 8 -3.84 -23.46 -4.09
N GLN A 9 -4.55 -22.37 -4.30
CA GLN A 9 -5.62 -22.28 -5.30
C GLN A 9 -5.09 -21.53 -6.51
N LYS A 10 -5.25 -22.13 -7.70
CA LYS A 10 -4.74 -21.57 -8.93
C LYS A 10 -5.30 -20.16 -9.21
N PHE A 11 -6.61 -19.97 -9.04
CA PHE A 11 -7.27 -18.69 -9.29
C PHE A 11 -6.77 -17.57 -8.37
N GLN A 12 -6.39 -17.86 -7.12
CA GLN A 12 -5.79 -16.88 -6.21
C GLN A 12 -4.38 -16.49 -6.65
N ALA A 13 -3.61 -17.47 -7.12
CA ALA A 13 -2.28 -17.20 -7.67
C ALA A 13 -2.37 -16.42 -9.00
N ASP A 14 -3.32 -16.77 -9.86
CA ASP A 14 -3.56 -16.07 -11.11
C ASP A 14 -4.00 -14.61 -10.88
N ALA A 15 -4.86 -14.35 -9.90
CA ALA A 15 -5.28 -13.00 -9.51
C ALA A 15 -4.10 -12.16 -9.00
N ALA A 16 -3.28 -12.71 -8.09
CA ALA A 16 -2.08 -12.02 -7.60
C ALA A 16 -1.08 -11.73 -8.74
N LYS A 17 -0.86 -12.70 -9.62
CA LYS A 17 0.01 -12.55 -10.80
C LYS A 17 -0.53 -11.52 -11.79
N ALA A 18 -1.84 -11.43 -11.95
CA ALA A 18 -2.46 -10.42 -12.82
C ALA A 18 -2.10 -9.01 -12.35
N VAL A 19 -2.20 -8.71 -11.04
CA VAL A 19 -1.81 -7.41 -10.48
C VAL A 19 -0.32 -7.13 -10.71
N VAL A 20 0.54 -8.10 -10.44
CA VAL A 20 1.98 -7.95 -10.69
C VAL A 20 2.25 -7.64 -12.17
N ASN A 21 1.64 -8.36 -13.08
CA ASN A 21 1.86 -8.19 -14.51
C ASN A 21 1.42 -6.84 -15.08
N VAL A 22 0.55 -6.10 -14.39
CA VAL A 22 0.20 -4.72 -14.77
C VAL A 22 1.45 -3.83 -14.79
N PHE A 23 2.37 -4.05 -13.86
CA PHE A 23 3.59 -3.26 -13.70
C PHE A 23 4.82 -3.97 -14.29
N ALA A 24 4.64 -4.89 -15.23
CA ALA A 24 5.75 -5.58 -15.89
C ALA A 24 6.70 -4.56 -16.54
N GLY A 25 8.01 -4.70 -16.27
CA GLY A 25 9.03 -3.72 -16.65
C GLY A 25 9.46 -2.78 -15.52
N GLN A 26 8.72 -2.72 -14.41
CA GLN A 26 9.20 -2.07 -13.19
C GLN A 26 10.36 -2.90 -12.63
N PRO A 27 11.56 -2.31 -12.44
CA PRO A 27 12.68 -3.05 -11.85
C PRO A 27 12.45 -3.31 -10.36
N TYR A 28 13.06 -4.39 -9.86
CA TYR A 28 13.20 -4.56 -8.44
C TYR A 28 14.16 -3.51 -7.89
N LEU A 29 13.65 -2.65 -7.03
CA LEU A 29 14.47 -1.67 -6.34
C LEU A 29 14.39 -2.00 -4.85
N ALA A 30 15.53 -2.38 -4.27
CA ALA A 30 15.64 -2.48 -2.82
C ALA A 30 15.28 -1.12 -2.21
N HIS A 31 14.64 -1.15 -1.04
CA HIS A 31 14.21 0.07 -0.36
C HIS A 31 15.35 1.09 -0.32
N SER A 32 15.14 2.24 -0.93
CA SER A 32 16.03 3.37 -0.72
C SER A 32 15.57 4.11 0.52
N TYR A 33 16.51 4.40 1.40
CA TYR A 33 16.29 5.33 2.49
C TYR A 33 15.98 6.70 1.88
N MET A 34 14.76 7.16 2.00
CA MET A 34 14.36 8.45 1.51
C MET A 34 14.72 9.50 2.58
N MET A 35 15.89 10.11 2.44
CA MET A 35 16.09 11.45 2.98
C MET A 35 15.28 12.39 2.08
N ASP A 36 14.24 12.98 2.62
CA ASP A 36 13.52 14.06 1.94
C ASP A 36 14.44 15.28 1.95
N LYS A 37 15.17 15.45 0.86
CA LYS A 37 16.04 16.64 0.68
C LYS A 37 15.26 17.84 0.15
N GLY A 38 13.93 17.88 0.30
CA GLY A 38 13.14 19.07 -0.07
C GLY A 38 13.43 19.67 -1.46
N TYR A 39 14.14 18.95 -2.33
CA TYR A 39 14.55 19.41 -3.66
C TYR A 39 14.25 18.33 -4.71
N GLU A 40 13.39 18.65 -5.65
CA GLU A 40 13.44 18.08 -6.99
C GLU A 40 14.74 18.57 -7.65
N GLY A 41 15.84 17.92 -7.40
CA GLY A 41 17.14 18.26 -7.94
C GLY A 41 17.84 17.02 -8.45
N ASN A 42 17.99 16.96 -9.76
CA ASN A 42 18.85 16.10 -10.55
C ASN A 42 19.89 15.30 -9.75
N LEU A 43 19.93 14.00 -9.99
CA LEU A 43 21.08 13.15 -9.70
C LEU A 43 22.35 13.83 -10.20
N ILE A 44 23.08 14.49 -9.33
CA ILE A 44 24.41 15.00 -9.62
C ILE A 44 25.38 13.86 -9.35
N THR A 45 25.83 13.25 -10.42
CA THR A 45 27.12 12.57 -10.44
C THR A 45 28.20 13.62 -10.20
N GLY A 46 28.93 13.49 -9.10
CA GLY A 46 30.21 14.20 -8.88
C GLY A 46 30.15 15.42 -7.95
N GLY A 47 30.56 15.18 -6.75
CA GLY A 47 31.26 16.03 -5.79
C GLY A 47 30.95 17.52 -5.74
N THR A 48 30.29 17.96 -4.70
CA THR A 48 30.76 19.02 -3.78
C THR A 48 29.65 19.26 -2.74
N PHE A 49 29.96 19.08 -1.48
CA PHE A 49 29.12 19.51 -0.36
C PHE A 49 29.07 21.03 -0.36
N SER A 50 27.95 21.62 -0.76
CA SER A 50 27.73 23.06 -0.57
C SER A 50 26.39 23.27 0.13
N ASN A 51 26.51 23.78 1.37
CA ASN A 51 25.51 24.47 2.17
C ASN A 51 24.20 23.70 2.43
N ILE A 52 24.27 22.75 3.37
CA ILE A 52 23.12 22.33 4.14
C ILE A 52 22.76 23.52 5.03
N SER A 53 21.63 24.17 4.78
CA SER A 53 21.03 25.12 5.70
C SER A 53 20.76 24.42 7.02
N MET A 54 21.40 24.86 8.08
CA MET A 54 21.33 24.23 9.43
C MET A 54 20.00 24.51 10.14
N PHE A 55 18.99 25.04 9.45
CA PHE A 55 17.72 25.52 10.02
C PHE A 55 16.44 24.99 9.35
N ASP A 56 16.53 24.01 8.44
CA ASP A 56 15.31 23.35 7.96
C ASP A 56 14.93 22.25 8.95
N GLU A 57 14.05 22.61 9.84
CA GLU A 57 13.37 21.73 10.78
C GLU A 57 12.60 20.65 10.02
N GLU A 58 12.82 19.40 10.44
CA GLU A 58 12.09 18.19 10.09
C GLU A 58 12.43 17.52 8.74
N GLN A 59 13.67 17.07 8.61
CA GLN A 59 13.97 16.00 7.65
C GLN A 59 13.21 14.73 8.05
N TYR A 60 12.12 14.46 7.33
CA TYR A 60 11.45 13.17 7.45
C TYR A 60 12.38 12.10 6.87
N THR A 61 12.91 11.26 7.74
CA THR A 61 13.69 10.08 7.37
C THR A 61 12.78 8.85 7.43
N GLY A 62 12.52 8.22 6.29
CA GLY A 62 11.63 7.06 6.26
C GLY A 62 11.81 6.21 5.03
N TRP A 63 11.16 5.06 5.04
CA TRP A 63 11.17 4.07 3.96
C TRP A 63 9.85 4.10 3.22
N GLY A 64 9.88 4.27 1.91
CA GLY A 64 8.69 4.29 1.07
C GLY A 64 8.79 3.35 -0.13
N ASN A 65 7.66 3.10 -0.77
CA ASN A 65 7.64 2.39 -2.04
C ASN A 65 8.24 3.27 -3.14
N GLN A 66 9.03 2.66 -3.98
CA GLN A 66 9.55 3.34 -5.16
C GLN A 66 8.40 3.71 -6.11
N LYS A 67 8.48 4.89 -6.69
CA LYS A 67 7.54 5.32 -7.74
C LYS A 67 7.70 4.45 -8.97
N ILE A 68 6.65 4.36 -9.76
CA ILE A 68 6.70 3.72 -11.07
C ILE A 68 7.69 4.49 -11.94
N ILE A 69 8.59 3.76 -12.62
CA ILE A 69 9.60 4.39 -13.48
C ILE A 69 8.96 5.11 -14.66
N SER A 70 9.60 6.18 -15.12
CA SER A 70 9.11 6.97 -16.26
C SER A 70 8.98 6.19 -17.56
N GLY A 71 9.74 5.08 -17.70
CA GLY A 71 9.65 4.17 -18.83
C GLY A 71 8.35 3.35 -18.88
N LEU A 72 7.60 3.25 -17.79
CA LEU A 72 6.26 2.65 -17.74
C LEU A 72 5.21 3.75 -17.88
N SER A 73 5.00 4.21 -19.13
CA SER A 73 3.95 5.19 -19.42
C SER A 73 2.55 4.62 -19.18
N ASP A 74 1.58 5.52 -19.05
CA ASP A 74 0.18 5.16 -18.86
C ASP A 74 -0.35 4.27 -19.98
N ASP A 75 0.10 4.50 -21.23
CA ASP A 75 -0.26 3.67 -22.40
C ASP A 75 0.29 2.23 -22.26
N ILE A 76 1.51 2.08 -21.77
CA ILE A 76 2.12 0.76 -21.53
C ILE A 76 1.34 0.01 -20.46
N ILE A 77 1.01 0.68 -19.36
CA ILE A 77 0.22 0.10 -18.27
C ILE A 77 -1.17 -0.28 -18.76
N LEU A 78 -1.84 0.58 -19.55
CA LEU A 78 -3.14 0.27 -20.14
C LEU A 78 -3.04 -0.96 -21.08
N ASN A 79 -2.01 -1.04 -21.88
CA ASN A 79 -1.78 -2.22 -22.74
C ASN A 79 -1.60 -3.51 -21.93
N HIS A 80 -0.89 -3.45 -20.79
CA HIS A 80 -0.75 -4.60 -19.91
C HIS A 80 -2.09 -5.02 -19.33
N ILE A 81 -2.89 -4.06 -18.83
CA ILE A 81 -4.24 -4.31 -18.31
C ILE A 81 -5.10 -4.97 -19.40
N GLN A 82 -5.14 -4.40 -20.60
CA GLN A 82 -5.92 -4.94 -21.73
C GLN A 82 -5.50 -6.35 -22.10
N LYS A 83 -4.19 -6.64 -22.07
CA LYS A 83 -3.67 -7.99 -22.34
C LYS A 83 -4.15 -8.99 -21.28
N ILE A 84 -4.11 -8.60 -20.00
CA ILE A 84 -4.60 -9.42 -18.90
C ILE A 84 -6.10 -9.66 -19.04
N GLN A 85 -6.87 -8.60 -19.32
CA GLN A 85 -8.33 -8.68 -19.51
C GLN A 85 -8.71 -9.61 -20.66
N ARG A 86 -8.06 -9.49 -21.84
CA ARG A 86 -8.28 -10.39 -22.97
C ARG A 86 -7.98 -11.84 -22.62
N THR A 87 -6.87 -12.11 -21.90
CA THR A 87 -6.50 -13.45 -21.46
C THR A 87 -7.56 -14.07 -20.54
N ASN A 88 -8.22 -13.25 -19.74
CA ASN A 88 -9.29 -13.66 -18.82
C ASN A 88 -10.70 -13.50 -19.43
N GLN A 89 -10.83 -13.27 -20.74
CA GLN A 89 -12.10 -13.10 -21.46
C GLN A 89 -12.96 -11.93 -20.92
N ILE A 90 -12.30 -10.90 -20.38
CA ILE A 90 -12.93 -9.67 -19.90
C ILE A 90 -12.84 -8.62 -20.99
N LYS A 91 -13.89 -7.81 -21.17
CA LYS A 91 -13.87 -6.68 -22.10
C LYS A 91 -12.70 -5.74 -21.76
N PRO A 92 -11.81 -5.43 -22.72
CA PRO A 92 -10.70 -4.52 -22.47
C PRO A 92 -11.15 -3.12 -22.10
N SER A 93 -10.51 -2.52 -21.11
CA SER A 93 -10.73 -1.13 -20.71
C SER A 93 -10.27 -0.20 -21.83
N GLU A 94 -11.03 0.88 -22.06
CA GLU A 94 -10.70 1.90 -23.07
C GLU A 94 -9.66 2.90 -22.55
N LYS A 95 -9.61 3.11 -21.24
CA LYS A 95 -8.71 4.05 -20.55
C LYS A 95 -8.38 3.56 -19.16
N LEU A 96 -7.35 4.12 -18.56
CA LEU A 96 -7.06 3.94 -17.13
C LEU A 96 -8.14 4.65 -16.28
N GLU A 97 -8.53 4.01 -15.18
CA GLU A 97 -9.35 4.64 -14.16
C GLU A 97 -8.44 5.30 -13.11
N GLY A 98 -8.59 6.61 -12.94
CA GLY A 98 -7.69 7.37 -12.07
C GLY A 98 -6.21 7.14 -12.45
N LYS A 99 -5.32 7.29 -11.48
CA LYS A 99 -3.92 6.92 -11.67
C LYS A 99 -3.68 5.51 -11.11
N TYR A 100 -3.91 4.50 -11.96
CA TYR A 100 -3.69 3.08 -11.64
C TYR A 100 -4.68 2.45 -10.65
N ASN A 101 -5.95 2.81 -10.76
CA ASN A 101 -7.01 2.11 -10.02
C ASN A 101 -7.28 0.75 -10.70
N LEU A 102 -7.02 -0.32 -9.97
CA LEU A 102 -7.22 -1.70 -10.45
C LEU A 102 -8.35 -2.35 -9.66
N THR A 103 -9.27 -3.02 -10.34
CA THR A 103 -10.34 -3.78 -9.71
C THR A 103 -10.12 -5.27 -9.95
N ILE A 104 -10.17 -6.05 -8.86
CA ILE A 104 -10.13 -7.52 -8.89
C ILE A 104 -11.44 -8.03 -8.34
N GLU A 105 -12.22 -8.66 -9.19
CA GLU A 105 -13.49 -9.27 -8.80
C GLU A 105 -13.29 -10.74 -8.43
N MET A 106 -13.81 -11.13 -7.29
CA MET A 106 -13.81 -12.49 -6.79
C MET A 106 -15.12 -12.78 -6.05
N GLU A 107 -15.62 -13.98 -6.17
CA GLU A 107 -16.82 -14.42 -5.44
C GLU A 107 -16.64 -14.31 -3.92
N THR A 108 -17.76 -14.25 -3.22
CA THR A 108 -17.76 -14.24 -1.75
C THR A 108 -17.31 -15.62 -1.22
N GLY A 109 -16.47 -15.61 -0.18
CA GLY A 109 -16.00 -16.84 0.46
C GLY A 109 -14.83 -17.56 -0.22
N VAL A 110 -14.37 -17.11 -1.38
CA VAL A 110 -13.23 -17.75 -2.11
C VAL A 110 -11.85 -17.29 -1.61
N GLY A 111 -11.78 -16.46 -0.57
CA GLY A 111 -10.53 -16.04 0.04
C GLY A 111 -9.95 -14.75 -0.54
N LYS A 112 -10.76 -13.72 -0.79
CA LYS A 112 -10.34 -12.38 -1.21
C LYS A 112 -9.18 -11.86 -0.35
N THR A 113 -9.34 -11.93 0.98
CA THR A 113 -8.31 -11.47 1.94
C THR A 113 -6.98 -12.21 1.76
N TYR A 114 -7.02 -13.54 1.64
CA TYR A 114 -5.83 -14.34 1.35
C TYR A 114 -5.16 -13.91 0.03
N THR A 115 -5.97 -13.65 -0.99
CA THR A 115 -5.49 -13.27 -2.32
C THR A 115 -4.77 -11.93 -2.29
N TYR A 116 -5.32 -10.89 -1.65
CA TYR A 116 -4.59 -9.62 -1.61
C TYR A 116 -3.39 -9.66 -0.66
N ILE A 117 -3.40 -10.45 0.42
CA ILE A 117 -2.20 -10.68 1.22
C ILE A 117 -1.11 -11.33 0.35
N LYS A 118 -1.46 -12.37 -0.43
CA LYS A 118 -0.54 -12.98 -1.40
C LYS A 118 -0.03 -11.97 -2.41
N THR A 119 -0.89 -11.10 -2.92
CA THR A 119 -0.53 -10.04 -3.86
C THR A 119 0.52 -9.08 -3.28
N MET A 120 0.41 -8.70 -2.00
CA MET A 120 1.43 -7.89 -1.34
C MET A 120 2.80 -8.55 -1.35
N TYR A 121 2.87 -9.86 -1.04
CA TYR A 121 4.12 -10.61 -1.11
C TYR A 121 4.68 -10.71 -2.52
N GLU A 122 3.82 -10.95 -3.51
CA GLU A 122 4.23 -11.01 -4.91
C GLU A 122 4.75 -9.66 -5.43
N LEU A 123 4.10 -8.54 -5.08
CA LEU A 123 4.55 -7.19 -5.41
C LEU A 123 5.89 -6.87 -4.73
N ASN A 124 6.06 -7.28 -3.46
CA ASN A 124 7.34 -7.13 -2.78
C ASN A 124 8.44 -7.97 -3.44
N ARG A 125 8.13 -9.20 -3.83
CA ARG A 125 9.09 -10.08 -4.52
C ARG A 125 9.49 -9.54 -5.88
N ALA A 126 8.53 -9.00 -6.63
CA ALA A 126 8.77 -8.51 -7.98
C ALA A 126 9.44 -7.12 -8.03
N TYR A 127 9.02 -6.20 -7.14
CA TYR A 127 9.36 -4.78 -7.25
C TYR A 127 9.97 -4.18 -5.99
N GLY A 128 10.02 -4.92 -4.88
CA GLY A 128 10.51 -4.43 -3.60
C GLY A 128 9.49 -3.60 -2.81
N TRP A 129 8.28 -3.38 -3.31
CA TRP A 129 7.27 -2.59 -2.61
C TRP A 129 6.88 -3.22 -1.27
N SER A 130 6.84 -2.41 -0.21
CA SER A 130 6.72 -2.89 1.17
C SER A 130 5.69 -2.15 2.02
N LYS A 131 5.16 -1.03 1.56
CA LYS A 131 4.19 -0.22 2.29
C LYS A 131 2.81 -0.39 1.68
N PHE A 132 1.87 -0.90 2.50
CA PHE A 132 0.51 -1.20 2.08
C PHE A 132 -0.50 -0.66 3.08
N ILE A 133 -1.65 -0.23 2.59
CA ILE A 133 -2.80 0.17 3.42
C ILE A 133 -4.00 -0.66 2.99
N VAL A 134 -4.68 -1.26 3.95
CA VAL A 134 -5.96 -1.94 3.71
C VAL A 134 -7.08 -1.09 4.29
N VAL A 135 -7.92 -0.56 3.40
CA VAL A 135 -9.10 0.22 3.78
C VAL A 135 -10.30 -0.70 3.84
N VAL A 136 -10.99 -0.69 4.97
CA VAL A 136 -12.15 -1.54 5.23
C VAL A 136 -13.38 -0.69 5.60
N PRO A 137 -14.61 -1.15 5.29
CA PRO A 137 -15.82 -0.34 5.50
C PRO A 137 -16.23 -0.25 6.98
N ASN A 138 -15.93 -1.25 7.81
CA ASN A 138 -16.39 -1.29 9.19
C ASN A 138 -15.46 -2.09 10.11
N VAL A 139 -15.74 -2.01 11.42
CA VAL A 139 -14.92 -2.63 12.47
C VAL A 139 -14.92 -4.16 12.37
N ALA A 140 -16.05 -4.78 12.04
CA ALA A 140 -16.14 -6.25 11.97
C ALA A 140 -15.25 -6.82 10.87
N ILE A 141 -15.26 -6.19 9.68
CA ILE A 141 -14.36 -6.57 8.57
C ILE A 141 -12.91 -6.28 8.96
N ARG A 142 -12.62 -5.17 9.64
CA ARG A 142 -11.28 -4.83 10.12
C ARG A 142 -10.68 -5.92 11.01
N GLU A 143 -11.44 -6.38 12.01
CA GLU A 143 -11.01 -7.46 12.90
C GLU A 143 -10.83 -8.79 12.13
N GLY A 144 -11.70 -9.07 11.18
CA GLY A 144 -11.59 -10.24 10.30
C GLY A 144 -10.33 -10.20 9.43
N VAL A 145 -10.00 -9.04 8.87
CA VAL A 145 -8.77 -8.81 8.11
C VAL A 145 -7.54 -8.98 9.01
N TYR A 146 -7.53 -8.34 10.17
CA TYR A 146 -6.46 -8.47 11.14
C TYR A 146 -6.22 -9.94 11.51
N LYS A 147 -7.27 -10.67 11.81
CA LYS A 147 -7.21 -12.10 12.11
C LYS A 147 -6.69 -12.93 10.94
N SER A 148 -7.03 -12.56 9.71
CA SER A 148 -6.53 -13.22 8.51
C SER A 148 -5.01 -13.06 8.37
N PHE A 149 -4.46 -11.86 8.66
CA PHE A 149 -3.01 -11.67 8.72
C PHE A 149 -2.36 -12.56 9.79
N GLU A 150 -2.94 -12.63 11.00
CA GLU A 150 -2.40 -13.48 12.07
C GLU A 150 -2.33 -14.96 11.65
N ILE A 151 -3.43 -15.52 11.16
CA ILE A 151 -3.50 -16.96 10.85
C ILE A 151 -2.72 -17.35 9.59
N THR A 152 -2.51 -16.43 8.64
CA THR A 152 -1.76 -16.70 7.42
C THR A 152 -0.26 -16.36 7.53
N GLN A 153 0.18 -15.69 8.60
CA GLN A 153 1.54 -15.19 8.74
C GLN A 153 2.60 -16.28 8.60
N ASP A 154 2.42 -17.41 9.27
CA ASP A 154 3.40 -18.50 9.25
C ASP A 154 3.43 -19.20 7.89
N HIS A 155 2.25 -19.36 7.25
CA HIS A 155 2.14 -19.90 5.90
C HIS A 155 2.94 -19.07 4.89
N PHE A 156 2.71 -17.75 4.86
CA PHE A 156 3.42 -16.86 3.94
C PHE A 156 4.89 -16.70 4.31
N LYS A 157 5.26 -16.78 5.60
CA LYS A 157 6.67 -16.82 5.99
C LYS A 157 7.39 -18.04 5.41
N GLU A 158 6.73 -19.20 5.40
CA GLU A 158 7.30 -20.43 4.80
C GLU A 158 7.43 -20.29 3.27
N GLU A 159 6.44 -19.64 2.60
CA GLU A 159 6.44 -19.49 1.13
C GLU A 159 7.43 -18.42 0.65
N TYR A 160 7.53 -17.27 1.36
CA TYR A 160 8.28 -16.10 0.90
C TYR A 160 9.53 -15.76 1.72
N GLY A 161 9.79 -16.48 2.83
CA GLY A 161 10.92 -16.20 3.71
C GLY A 161 10.83 -14.90 4.51
N LYS A 162 9.72 -14.17 4.43
CA LYS A 162 9.51 -12.86 5.04
C LYS A 162 8.22 -12.84 5.85
N LYS A 163 8.16 -11.97 6.86
CA LYS A 163 6.92 -11.66 7.60
C LYS A 163 6.47 -10.25 7.29
N ILE A 164 5.15 -10.06 7.15
CA ILE A 164 4.51 -8.76 7.15
C ILE A 164 4.31 -8.33 8.61
N ARG A 165 4.65 -7.09 8.92
CA ARG A 165 4.20 -6.39 10.13
C ARG A 165 2.88 -5.71 9.81
N PHE A 166 1.91 -5.82 10.69
CA PHE A 166 0.58 -5.23 10.47
C PHE A 166 0.01 -4.70 11.77
N PHE A 167 -0.73 -3.61 11.66
CA PHE A 167 -1.40 -2.98 12.79
C PHE A 167 -2.72 -2.35 12.34
N ILE A 168 -3.59 -2.10 13.31
CA ILE A 168 -4.83 -1.36 13.10
C ILE A 168 -4.57 0.11 13.41
N TYR A 169 -4.85 1.00 12.45
CA TYR A 169 -4.76 2.43 12.67
C TYR A 169 -5.59 2.85 13.90
N ASN A 170 -4.94 3.55 14.81
CA ASN A 170 -5.54 4.14 15.98
C ASN A 170 -5.03 5.57 16.16
N SER A 171 -5.95 6.55 16.16
CA SER A 171 -5.62 7.97 16.32
C SER A 171 -4.99 8.32 17.68
N SER A 172 -5.03 7.41 18.64
CA SER A 172 -4.37 7.56 19.95
C SER A 172 -2.98 6.91 20.03
N LYS A 173 -2.52 6.23 18.96
CA LYS A 173 -1.23 5.54 18.89
C LYS A 173 -0.47 5.95 17.64
N LEU A 174 -0.10 7.21 17.56
CA LEU A 174 0.56 7.79 16.37
C LEU A 174 1.98 7.29 16.19
N GLU A 175 2.63 6.77 17.22
CA GLU A 175 3.93 6.11 17.14
C GLU A 175 3.94 4.92 16.15
N GLU A 176 2.80 4.22 15.97
CA GLU A 176 2.68 3.14 14.99
C GLU A 176 2.82 3.64 13.54
N ILE A 177 2.44 4.91 13.27
CA ILE A 177 2.64 5.56 11.97
C ILE A 177 4.11 5.88 11.75
N ASP A 178 4.80 6.39 12.76
CA ASP A 178 6.25 6.63 12.68
C ASP A 178 7.00 5.29 12.45
N HIS A 179 6.61 4.22 13.14
CA HIS A 179 7.15 2.88 12.90
C HIS A 179 6.85 2.38 11.48
N PHE A 180 5.61 2.56 11.00
CA PHE A 180 5.23 2.20 9.63
C PHE A 180 6.12 2.89 8.60
N ALA A 181 6.43 4.14 8.81
CA ALA A 181 7.22 4.94 7.91
C ALA A 181 8.74 4.69 8.05
N SER A 182 9.23 4.46 9.27
CA SER A 182 10.68 4.33 9.56
C SER A 182 11.22 2.90 9.42
N ASP A 183 10.35 1.89 9.30
CA ASP A 183 10.76 0.49 9.17
C ASP A 183 10.96 0.10 7.70
N ASN A 184 12.01 -0.63 7.39
CA ASN A 184 12.30 -1.13 6.05
C ASN A 184 11.61 -2.47 5.72
N ALA A 185 10.93 -3.10 6.69
CA ALA A 185 10.20 -4.35 6.47
C ALA A 185 8.90 -4.11 5.69
N MET A 186 8.26 -5.21 5.28
CA MET A 186 6.89 -5.15 4.77
C MET A 186 5.93 -4.77 5.88
N ASN A 187 5.23 -3.67 5.72
CA ASN A 187 4.29 -3.12 6.70
C ASN A 187 2.91 -2.91 6.07
N VAL A 188 1.88 -3.25 6.83
CA VAL A 188 0.48 -3.06 6.46
C VAL A 188 -0.26 -2.30 7.55
N MET A 189 -0.87 -1.19 7.19
CA MET A 189 -1.80 -0.46 8.04
C MET A 189 -3.23 -0.83 7.65
N ILE A 190 -4.02 -1.29 8.60
CA ILE A 190 -5.44 -1.61 8.41
C ILE A 190 -6.26 -0.46 8.97
N ILE A 191 -7.08 0.19 8.14
CA ILE A 191 -7.79 1.41 8.49
C ILE A 191 -9.26 1.35 8.05
N ASN A 192 -10.14 1.86 8.90
CA ASN A 192 -11.54 2.02 8.52
C ASN A 192 -11.72 3.22 7.57
N SER A 193 -12.56 3.08 6.55
CA SER A 193 -12.92 4.18 5.65
C SER A 193 -13.45 5.41 6.40
N GLN A 194 -14.08 5.20 7.56
CA GLN A 194 -14.57 6.28 8.41
C GLN A 194 -13.47 7.19 8.96
N ALA A 195 -12.20 6.73 9.02
CA ALA A 195 -11.08 7.56 9.47
C ALA A 195 -10.79 8.73 8.50
N PHE A 196 -11.21 8.62 7.24
CA PHE A 196 -11.13 9.69 6.25
C PHE A 196 -12.35 10.61 6.22
N ASN A 197 -13.37 10.33 7.05
CA ASN A 197 -14.59 11.13 7.07
C ASN A 197 -14.44 12.36 7.96
N SER A 198 -14.33 13.55 7.37
CA SER A 198 -14.09 14.83 8.06
C SER A 198 -15.20 15.28 9.04
N ARG A 199 -16.36 14.61 9.07
CA ARG A 199 -17.50 15.01 9.92
C ARG A 199 -17.36 14.56 11.39
N LYS A 200 -16.51 13.56 11.69
CA LYS A 200 -16.30 13.06 13.05
C LYS A 200 -14.98 13.60 13.64
N LYS A 201 -14.98 13.95 14.92
CA LYS A 201 -13.82 14.55 15.62
C LYS A 201 -12.57 13.64 15.57
N ASP A 202 -12.75 12.34 15.74
CA ASP A 202 -11.64 11.36 15.68
C ASP A 202 -11.10 11.14 14.26
N SER A 203 -11.96 11.29 13.25
CA SER A 203 -11.58 11.18 11.82
C SER A 203 -10.74 12.35 11.34
N LYS A 204 -10.88 13.53 11.99
CA LYS A 204 -10.07 14.70 11.64
C LYS A 204 -8.62 14.54 12.07
N ARG A 205 -8.32 13.72 13.10
CA ARG A 205 -6.98 13.58 13.66
C ARG A 205 -5.94 13.10 12.64
N ILE A 206 -6.34 12.30 11.66
CA ILE A 206 -5.42 11.85 10.61
C ILE A 206 -4.92 13.01 9.73
N SER A 207 -5.75 14.05 9.55
CA SER A 207 -5.48 15.21 8.69
C SER A 207 -5.14 16.50 9.46
N MET A 208 -5.13 16.45 10.80
CA MET A 208 -4.80 17.60 11.65
C MET A 208 -3.33 17.57 12.06
N GLU A 209 -2.76 18.75 12.21
CA GLU A 209 -1.49 18.90 12.92
C GLU A 209 -1.71 18.58 14.40
N LEU A 210 -0.89 17.68 14.92
CA LEU A 210 -1.02 17.19 16.28
C LEU A 210 0.28 17.45 17.05
N ASP A 211 0.18 18.21 18.14
CA ASP A 211 1.33 18.53 18.99
C ASP A 211 2.01 17.26 19.53
N GLU A 212 1.20 16.25 19.90
CA GLU A 212 1.69 14.93 20.31
C GLU A 212 2.43 14.16 19.21
N PHE A 213 2.29 14.60 17.94
CA PHE A 213 2.96 14.04 16.76
C PHE A 213 3.96 15.05 16.18
N ARG A 214 4.59 15.88 17.03
CA ARG A 214 5.58 16.90 16.66
C ARG A 214 5.03 17.91 15.65
N SER A 215 3.80 18.37 15.84
CA SER A 215 3.09 19.30 14.93
C SER A 215 2.99 18.83 13.48
N ARG A 216 3.05 17.50 13.24
CA ARG A 216 2.90 16.88 11.92
C ARG A 216 1.49 16.34 11.72
N ARG A 217 1.06 16.25 10.47
CA ARG A 217 -0.17 15.56 10.09
C ARG A 217 0.12 14.09 9.79
N PRO A 218 -0.55 13.14 10.44
CA PRO A 218 -0.36 11.71 10.17
C PRO A 218 -0.49 11.34 8.69
N ILE A 219 -1.45 11.93 7.98
CA ILE A 219 -1.70 11.65 6.56
C ILE A 219 -0.49 12.01 5.68
N ASP A 220 0.25 13.08 6.00
CA ASP A 220 1.41 13.48 5.22
C ASP A 220 2.57 12.48 5.37
N ILE A 221 2.75 11.96 6.58
CA ILE A 221 3.75 10.92 6.84
C ILE A 221 3.39 9.64 6.08
N ILE A 222 2.11 9.24 6.13
CA ILE A 222 1.61 8.09 5.38
C ILE A 222 1.83 8.29 3.87
N ALA A 223 1.43 9.45 3.33
CA ALA A 223 1.55 9.75 1.90
C ALA A 223 3.02 9.72 1.42
N LYS A 224 3.97 10.21 2.23
CA LYS A 224 5.40 10.15 1.93
C LYS A 224 5.94 8.73 1.75
N THR A 225 5.32 7.72 2.37
CA THR A 225 5.71 6.32 2.16
C THR A 225 5.26 5.76 0.81
N ASN A 226 4.51 6.52 0.01
CA ASN A 226 3.95 6.10 -1.29
C ASN A 226 3.29 4.71 -1.21
N PRO A 227 2.31 4.49 -0.29
CA PRO A 227 1.77 3.17 -0.03
C PRO A 227 0.86 2.69 -1.16
N ILE A 228 0.80 1.37 -1.34
CA ILE A 228 -0.24 0.75 -2.17
C ILE A 228 -1.51 0.61 -1.33
N VAL A 229 -2.59 1.22 -1.78
CA VAL A 229 -3.88 1.18 -1.11
C VAL A 229 -4.73 0.04 -1.67
N ILE A 230 -5.23 -0.81 -0.79
CA ILE A 230 -6.14 -1.92 -1.11
C ILE A 230 -7.48 -1.62 -0.42
N ILE A 231 -8.54 -1.51 -1.20
CA ILE A 231 -9.88 -1.25 -0.67
C ILE A 231 -10.65 -2.57 -0.67
N ASP A 232 -10.98 -3.07 0.51
CA ASP A 232 -11.80 -4.27 0.67
C ASP A 232 -13.28 -3.87 0.70
N GLU A 233 -14.13 -4.55 -0.09
CA GLU A 233 -15.54 -4.26 -0.29
C GLU A 233 -15.81 -2.80 -0.69
N PRO A 234 -15.28 -2.33 -1.83
CA PRO A 234 -15.32 -0.91 -2.23
C PRO A 234 -16.74 -0.36 -2.37
N GLN A 235 -17.74 -1.19 -2.70
CA GLN A 235 -19.15 -0.81 -2.76
C GLN A 235 -19.69 -0.31 -1.40
N SER A 236 -19.11 -0.78 -0.29
CA SER A 236 -19.50 -0.38 1.07
C SER A 236 -18.73 0.88 1.56
N VAL A 237 -17.75 1.31 0.79
CA VAL A 237 -16.93 2.51 1.06
C VAL A 237 -17.50 3.74 0.33
N GLU A 238 -18.55 3.56 -0.47
CA GLU A 238 -19.13 4.57 -1.35
C GLU A 238 -19.78 5.75 -0.61
N GLY A 239 -18.96 6.75 -0.29
CA GLY A 239 -19.37 8.14 -0.13
C GLY A 239 -18.43 8.99 -0.98
N LYS A 240 -18.95 10.01 -1.68
CA LYS A 240 -18.16 10.94 -2.51
C LYS A 240 -16.90 11.45 -1.79
N ILE A 241 -16.97 11.63 -0.47
CA ILE A 241 -15.89 12.17 0.38
C ILE A 241 -14.74 11.20 0.53
N THR A 242 -14.98 9.88 0.52
CA THR A 242 -13.93 8.86 0.68
C THR A 242 -13.15 8.63 -0.61
N LYS A 243 -13.80 8.78 -1.78
CA LYS A 243 -13.15 8.67 -3.10
C LYS A 243 -12.20 9.83 -3.41
N GLU A 244 -12.47 11.00 -2.85
CA GLU A 244 -11.64 12.21 -3.02
C GLU A 244 -10.48 12.28 -2.03
N SER A 245 -10.52 11.45 -0.97
CA SER A 245 -9.53 11.46 0.13
C SER A 245 -8.52 10.32 0.05
N LEU A 246 -8.73 9.38 -0.86
CA LEU A 246 -7.85 8.24 -1.16
C LEU A 246 -7.17 8.42 -2.50
#